data_9ddecbd034ff9588dec8a3775fb53e2f
#
_entry.id   9ddecbd034ff9588dec8a3775fb53e2f
#
_cell.length_a   1.000
_cell.length_b   1.000
_cell.length_c   1.000
_cell.angle_alpha   90.00
_cell.angle_beta   90.00
_cell.angle_gamma   90.00
#
_symmetry.space_group_name_H-M   'P 1'
#
loop_
_entity.id
_entity.type
_entity.pdbx_description
1 polymer ?
#
loop_
_entity_poly.entity_id
_entity_poly.type
_entity_poly.pdbx_seq_one_letter_code
_entity_poly.pdbx_strand_id
1 'polypeptide(L)'
;TQMLLDLDLFRRHIAPALGATVRFVGTEPTDQLTRRYNQLMHEALKDVREIDRLEKDGYAVSASRVRKAMEQGDMNTIRQLVPPTTLPYIIAHLATQALQAELDTTPKPGLVDKDNNGAHRDMDHALMQLSINTLHPYFVRLALLGFADTLPSHTSIRDAGIEAEKAMLEATNGVNTHKGALFSMGLAVVAAAYEEKKTAANKEERGKEREEGYLS
;
A
#
# COMPACT_ATOMS: atom_id res chain seq x y z
N THR A 1 -1.27 -28.58 15.35
CA THR A 1 -1.54 -27.12 15.42
C THR A 1 -1.57 -26.54 14.00
N GLN A 2 -2.24 -25.41 13.80
CA GLN A 2 -2.37 -24.74 12.49
C GLN A 2 -1.01 -24.43 11.85
N MET A 3 0.00 -24.05 12.64
CA MET A 3 1.37 -23.82 12.17
C MET A 3 2.01 -25.07 11.52
N LEU A 4 1.82 -26.24 12.12
CA LEU A 4 2.36 -27.47 11.56
C LEU A 4 1.67 -27.87 10.27
N LEU A 5 0.37 -27.62 10.16
CA LEU A 5 -0.39 -27.86 8.93
C LEU A 5 0.10 -26.94 7.80
N ASP A 6 0.32 -25.66 8.09
CA ASP A 6 0.86 -24.70 7.13
C ASP A 6 2.26 -25.11 6.63
N LEU A 7 3.14 -25.52 7.55
CA LEU A 7 4.48 -25.98 7.20
C LEU A 7 4.47 -27.30 6.40
N ASP A 8 3.54 -28.20 6.69
CA ASP A 8 3.39 -29.45 5.94
C ASP A 8 2.86 -29.18 4.52
N LEU A 9 1.88 -28.27 4.38
CA LEU A 9 1.38 -27.80 3.10
C LEU A 9 2.50 -27.13 2.27
N PHE A 10 3.28 -26.24 2.89
CA PHE A 10 4.42 -25.60 2.24
C PHE A 10 5.42 -26.66 1.74
N ARG A 11 5.84 -27.56 2.61
CA ARG A 11 6.85 -28.59 2.32
C ARG A 11 6.42 -29.53 1.20
N ARG A 12 5.16 -29.99 1.20
CA ARG A 12 4.67 -31.02 0.27
C ARG A 12 4.20 -30.46 -1.06
N HIS A 13 3.68 -29.25 -1.07
CA HIS A 13 2.99 -28.72 -2.25
C HIS A 13 3.62 -27.45 -2.79
N ILE A 14 3.92 -26.45 -1.93
CA ILE A 14 4.36 -25.13 -2.38
C ILE A 14 5.84 -25.15 -2.77
N ALA A 15 6.71 -25.63 -1.88
CA ALA A 15 8.16 -25.63 -2.14
C ALA A 15 8.53 -26.47 -3.38
N PRO A 16 7.99 -27.69 -3.58
CA PRO A 16 8.25 -28.47 -4.80
C PRO A 16 7.73 -27.80 -6.06
N ALA A 17 6.53 -27.21 -6.02
CA ALA A 17 5.93 -26.53 -7.18
C ALA A 17 6.75 -25.30 -7.63
N LEU A 18 7.41 -24.62 -6.67
CA LEU A 18 8.28 -23.47 -6.92
C LEU A 18 9.75 -23.84 -7.15
N GLY A 19 10.14 -25.11 -6.98
CA GLY A 19 11.54 -25.53 -6.97
C GLY A 19 12.36 -24.91 -5.82
N ALA A 20 11.69 -24.51 -4.73
CA ALA A 20 12.32 -23.84 -3.60
C ALA A 20 13.08 -24.85 -2.72
N THR A 21 14.40 -24.69 -2.62
CA THR A 21 15.28 -25.56 -1.82
C THR A 21 15.67 -24.94 -0.47
N VAL A 22 15.60 -23.61 -0.35
CA VAL A 22 15.97 -22.85 0.83
C VAL A 22 14.81 -21.92 1.20
N ARG A 23 14.53 -21.75 2.49
CA ARG A 23 13.61 -20.76 3.02
C ARG A 23 14.35 -19.76 3.91
N PHE A 24 14.26 -18.48 3.57
CA PHE A 24 14.80 -17.40 4.40
C PHE A 24 13.72 -16.87 5.33
N VAL A 25 14.09 -16.61 6.59
CA VAL A 25 13.22 -16.01 7.59
C VAL A 25 13.99 -14.93 8.33
N GLY A 26 13.30 -13.88 8.76
CA GLY A 26 13.91 -12.85 9.61
C GLY A 26 13.97 -13.30 11.06
N THR A 27 15.03 -12.90 11.79
CA THR A 27 15.07 -13.05 13.24
C THR A 27 13.89 -12.33 13.90
N GLU A 28 13.35 -12.90 14.99
CA GLU A 28 12.19 -12.32 15.68
C GLU A 28 12.49 -12.09 17.17
N PRO A 29 12.91 -10.88 17.54
CA PRO A 29 13.28 -10.60 18.92
C PRO A 29 12.10 -10.39 19.86
N THR A 30 10.92 -10.01 19.36
CA THR A 30 9.82 -9.49 20.17
C THR A 30 8.56 -10.37 20.18
N ASP A 31 8.14 -10.91 19.05
CA ASP A 31 6.91 -11.70 18.96
C ASP A 31 7.18 -13.20 19.24
N GLN A 32 6.66 -13.69 20.36
CA GLN A 32 6.80 -15.09 20.76
C GLN A 32 6.14 -16.07 19.79
N LEU A 33 5.03 -15.69 19.16
CA LEU A 33 4.31 -16.55 18.22
C LEU A 33 5.14 -16.77 16.94
N THR A 34 5.66 -15.69 16.38
CA THR A 34 6.53 -15.74 15.20
C THR A 34 7.84 -16.45 15.51
N ARG A 35 8.43 -16.25 16.68
CA ARG A 35 9.62 -16.98 17.13
C ARG A 35 9.37 -18.49 17.20
N ARG A 36 8.22 -18.89 17.76
CA ARG A 36 7.82 -20.31 17.79
C ARG A 36 7.62 -20.89 16.39
N TYR A 37 7.04 -20.09 15.48
CA TYR A 37 6.87 -20.50 14.09
C TYR A 37 8.23 -20.68 13.38
N ASN A 38 9.20 -19.78 13.59
CA ASN A 38 10.55 -19.93 13.07
C ASN A 38 11.21 -21.22 13.57
N GLN A 39 11.09 -21.54 14.87
CA GLN A 39 11.59 -22.81 15.41
C GLN A 39 10.97 -24.03 14.73
N LEU A 40 9.65 -24.04 14.56
CA LEU A 40 8.96 -25.13 13.86
C LEU A 40 9.37 -25.23 12.40
N MET A 41 9.71 -24.11 11.73
CA MET A 41 10.27 -24.17 10.38
C MET A 41 11.59 -24.90 10.31
N HIS A 42 12.51 -24.63 11.26
CA HIS A 42 13.80 -25.36 11.35
C HIS A 42 13.60 -26.85 11.60
N GLU A 43 12.59 -27.23 12.39
CA GLU A 43 12.27 -28.65 12.65
C GLU A 43 11.63 -29.35 11.42
N ALA A 44 10.81 -28.62 10.65
CA ALA A 44 9.98 -29.20 9.57
C ALA A 44 10.62 -29.15 8.18
N LEU A 45 11.53 -28.20 7.93
CA LEU A 45 12.12 -27.94 6.60
C LEU A 45 13.61 -28.26 6.61
N LYS A 46 14.17 -28.65 5.45
CA LYS A 46 15.56 -29.10 5.33
C LYS A 46 16.60 -27.97 5.42
N ASP A 47 16.30 -26.81 4.82
CA ASP A 47 17.21 -25.66 4.79
C ASP A 47 16.41 -24.38 5.07
N VAL A 48 16.52 -23.92 6.30
CA VAL A 48 15.97 -22.63 6.76
C VAL A 48 17.12 -21.77 7.21
N ARG A 49 17.22 -20.57 6.65
CA ARG A 49 18.28 -19.61 6.99
C ARG A 49 17.66 -18.39 7.63
N GLU A 50 18.06 -18.11 8.86
CA GLU A 50 17.72 -16.86 9.52
C GLU A 50 18.63 -15.73 9.03
N ILE A 51 18.03 -14.60 8.69
CA ILE A 51 18.72 -13.34 8.37
C ILE A 51 18.36 -12.31 9.43
N ASP A 52 19.32 -11.50 9.80
CA ASP A 52 19.06 -10.43 10.75
C ASP A 52 18.03 -9.47 10.19
N ARG A 53 17.08 -9.06 11.04
CA ARG A 53 16.13 -8.02 10.68
C ARG A 53 16.85 -6.72 10.41
N LEU A 54 16.40 -6.07 9.33
CA LEU A 54 16.84 -4.70 9.09
C LEU A 54 16.38 -3.81 10.24
N GLU A 55 17.34 -3.14 10.85
CA GLU A 55 17.10 -2.15 11.89
C GLU A 55 17.35 -0.75 11.38
N LYS A 56 16.56 0.19 11.85
CA LYS A 56 16.76 1.61 11.60
C LYS A 56 16.51 2.40 12.88
N ASP A 57 17.47 3.23 13.25
CA ASP A 57 17.47 4.03 14.48
C ASP A 57 17.31 3.15 15.75
N GLY A 58 17.94 1.95 15.75
CA GLY A 58 17.90 0.99 16.85
C GLY A 58 16.58 0.21 16.98
N TYR A 59 15.72 0.26 15.96
CA TYR A 59 14.45 -0.45 15.96
C TYR A 59 14.28 -1.30 14.70
N ALA A 60 13.77 -2.51 14.87
CA ALA A 60 13.46 -3.39 13.75
C ALA A 60 12.44 -2.76 12.80
N VAL A 61 12.72 -2.83 11.50
CA VAL A 61 11.75 -2.47 10.45
C VAL A 61 10.65 -3.53 10.44
N SER A 62 9.41 -3.10 10.63
CA SER A 62 8.26 -3.99 10.68
C SER A 62 7.03 -3.41 10.03
N ALA A 63 6.17 -4.28 9.49
CA ALA A 63 4.89 -3.87 8.91
C ALA A 63 3.98 -3.15 9.94
N SER A 64 4.07 -3.50 11.22
CA SER A 64 3.31 -2.83 12.29
C SER A 64 3.72 -1.37 12.45
N ARG A 65 5.03 -1.07 12.39
CA ARG A 65 5.52 0.32 12.43
C ARG A 65 5.10 1.12 11.22
N VAL A 66 5.15 0.51 10.03
CA VAL A 66 4.67 1.16 8.79
C VAL A 66 3.19 1.49 8.91
N ARG A 67 2.33 0.53 9.31
CA ARG A 67 0.88 0.77 9.50
C ARG A 67 0.61 1.87 10.51
N LYS A 68 1.31 1.87 11.65
CA LYS A 68 1.17 2.93 12.67
C LYS A 68 1.55 4.31 12.12
N ALA A 69 2.64 4.39 11.35
CA ALA A 69 3.04 5.65 10.71
C ALA A 69 2.00 6.10 9.66
N MET A 70 1.39 5.17 8.92
CA MET A 70 0.29 5.47 7.99
C MET A 70 -0.94 6.02 8.72
N GLU A 71 -1.36 5.42 9.83
CA GLU A 71 -2.46 5.90 10.68
C GLU A 71 -2.22 7.31 11.23
N GLN A 72 -0.96 7.65 11.48
CA GLN A 72 -0.54 8.96 11.98
C GLN A 72 -0.26 9.99 10.86
N GLY A 73 -0.29 9.60 9.60
CA GLY A 73 0.10 10.44 8.47
C GLY A 73 1.58 10.81 8.46
N ASP A 74 2.43 10.06 9.18
CA ASP A 74 3.86 10.33 9.30
C ASP A 74 4.64 9.80 8.09
N MET A 75 4.61 10.58 7.01
CA MET A 75 5.33 10.27 5.77
C MET A 75 6.85 10.23 5.96
N ASN A 76 7.41 10.95 6.94
CA ASN A 76 8.85 10.93 7.18
C ASN A 76 9.30 9.57 7.71
N THR A 77 8.58 9.01 8.67
CA THR A 77 8.82 7.66 9.18
C THR A 77 8.57 6.62 8.09
N ILE A 78 7.50 6.74 7.29
CA ILE A 78 7.20 5.82 6.18
C ILE A 78 8.38 5.76 5.20
N ARG A 79 8.87 6.92 4.72
CA ARG A 79 10.03 6.99 3.79
C ARG A 79 11.29 6.36 4.33
N GLN A 80 11.40 6.24 5.64
CA GLN A 80 12.53 5.58 6.27
C GLN A 80 12.36 4.07 6.37
N LEU A 81 11.14 3.59 6.50
CA LEU A 81 10.85 2.18 6.78
C LEU A 81 10.59 1.34 5.54
N VAL A 82 10.28 1.95 4.40
CA VAL A 82 9.91 1.22 3.18
C VAL A 82 10.84 1.56 2.01
N PRO A 83 11.05 0.64 1.06
CA PRO A 83 11.69 0.97 -0.21
C PRO A 83 10.89 2.05 -0.95
N PRO A 84 11.55 2.96 -1.69
CA PRO A 84 10.85 4.00 -2.45
C PRO A 84 9.77 3.46 -3.40
N THR A 85 9.97 2.27 -3.97
CA THR A 85 9.02 1.58 -4.85
C THR A 85 7.70 1.19 -4.16
N THR A 86 7.64 1.21 -2.83
CA THR A 86 6.41 0.95 -2.06
C THR A 86 5.55 2.20 -1.91
N LEU A 87 6.13 3.40 -2.04
CA LEU A 87 5.43 4.67 -1.81
C LEU A 87 4.18 4.87 -2.68
N PRO A 88 4.16 4.51 -3.99
CA PRO A 88 2.95 4.62 -4.80
C PRO A 88 1.75 3.86 -4.22
N TYR A 89 1.98 2.67 -3.69
CA TYR A 89 0.93 1.85 -3.07
C TYR A 89 0.42 2.47 -1.76
N ILE A 90 1.32 3.06 -0.98
CA ILE A 90 0.94 3.77 0.27
C ILE A 90 0.12 5.02 -0.06
N ILE A 91 0.51 5.81 -1.05
CA ILE A 91 -0.23 7.00 -1.49
C ILE A 91 -1.64 6.63 -1.95
N ALA A 92 -1.76 5.58 -2.77
CA ALA A 92 -3.06 5.08 -3.23
C ALA A 92 -3.94 4.60 -2.06
N HIS A 93 -3.34 3.92 -1.09
CA HIS A 93 -4.05 3.47 0.11
C HIS A 93 -4.53 4.66 0.96
N LEU A 94 -3.69 5.68 1.17
CA LEU A 94 -4.08 6.88 1.90
C LEU A 94 -5.21 7.64 1.19
N ALA A 95 -5.21 7.71 -0.14
CA ALA A 95 -6.31 8.29 -0.91
C ALA A 95 -7.61 7.52 -0.69
N THR A 96 -7.55 6.18 -0.71
CA THR A 96 -8.71 5.32 -0.44
C THR A 96 -9.21 5.49 1.00
N GLN A 97 -8.30 5.56 1.98
CA GLN A 97 -8.66 5.83 3.37
C GLN A 97 -9.31 7.20 3.57
N ALA A 98 -8.86 8.23 2.82
CA ALA A 98 -9.46 9.55 2.89
C ALA A 98 -10.92 9.55 2.40
N LEU A 99 -11.21 8.84 1.29
CA LEU A 99 -12.59 8.65 0.82
C LEU A 99 -13.42 7.86 1.84
N GLN A 100 -12.84 6.84 2.45
CA GLN A 100 -13.50 6.07 3.49
C GLN A 100 -13.82 6.92 4.72
N ALA A 101 -12.86 7.71 5.19
CA ALA A 101 -13.04 8.59 6.33
C ALA A 101 -14.09 9.68 6.04
N GLU A 102 -14.14 10.18 4.80
CA GLU A 102 -15.20 11.10 4.36
C GLU A 102 -16.56 10.41 4.42
N LEU A 103 -16.72 9.22 3.85
CA LEU A 103 -17.96 8.45 3.86
C LEU A 103 -18.43 8.14 5.30
N ASP A 104 -17.48 7.82 6.18
CA ASP A 104 -17.74 7.43 7.56
C ASP A 104 -18.00 8.61 8.51
N THR A 105 -17.74 9.84 8.06
CA THR A 105 -18.01 11.05 8.85
C THR A 105 -19.51 11.26 8.97
N THR A 106 -19.99 11.51 10.20
CA THR A 106 -21.41 11.80 10.47
C THR A 106 -21.51 12.81 11.63
N PRO A 107 -22.51 13.74 11.64
CA PRO A 107 -23.53 13.91 10.61
C PRO A 107 -23.00 14.68 9.38
N LYS A 108 -23.48 14.31 8.19
CA LYS A 108 -23.24 15.07 6.93
C LYS A 108 -24.57 15.54 6.34
N PRO A 109 -25.07 16.72 6.68
CA PRO A 109 -26.36 17.20 6.20
C PRO A 109 -26.47 17.16 4.66
N GLY A 110 -27.45 16.40 4.15
CA GLY A 110 -27.71 16.27 2.72
C GLY A 110 -26.83 15.29 1.95
N LEU A 111 -25.81 14.72 2.59
CA LEU A 111 -24.90 13.73 1.98
C LEU A 111 -25.12 12.34 2.59
N VAL A 112 -24.65 11.31 1.89
CA VAL A 112 -24.65 9.94 2.40
C VAL A 112 -23.63 9.82 3.53
N ASP A 113 -24.04 9.27 4.65
CA ASP A 113 -23.19 8.93 5.79
C ASP A 113 -23.60 7.57 6.41
N LYS A 114 -23.08 7.25 7.60
CA LYS A 114 -23.43 5.99 8.29
C LYS A 114 -24.87 5.91 8.76
N ASP A 115 -25.50 7.05 9.00
CA ASP A 115 -26.82 7.12 9.61
C ASP A 115 -27.94 7.20 8.58
N ASN A 116 -27.69 7.83 7.41
CA ASN A 116 -28.72 8.03 6.39
C ASN A 116 -28.12 8.39 5.00
N ASN A 117 -28.99 8.41 4.02
CA ASN A 117 -28.62 8.71 2.62
C ASN A 117 -28.66 10.21 2.27
N GLY A 118 -28.90 11.10 3.25
CA GLY A 118 -29.04 12.53 3.01
C GLY A 118 -30.18 12.83 2.02
N ALA A 119 -29.89 13.61 0.99
CA ALA A 119 -30.84 13.95 -0.09
C ALA A 119 -30.89 12.91 -1.21
N HIS A 120 -30.05 11.89 -1.19
CA HIS A 120 -29.90 10.90 -2.25
C HIS A 120 -30.92 9.78 -2.15
N ARG A 121 -31.53 9.43 -3.32
CA ARG A 121 -32.44 8.29 -3.45
C ARG A 121 -31.84 7.14 -4.24
N ASP A 122 -30.73 7.39 -4.90
CA ASP A 122 -30.04 6.52 -5.86
C ASP A 122 -28.77 5.91 -5.30
N MET A 123 -28.32 6.34 -4.12
CA MET A 123 -27.13 5.83 -3.46
C MET A 123 -27.27 5.76 -1.95
N ASP A 124 -26.56 4.81 -1.35
CA ASP A 124 -26.46 4.57 0.07
C ASP A 124 -25.00 4.34 0.48
N HIS A 125 -24.74 4.15 1.77
CA HIS A 125 -23.41 3.89 2.32
C HIS A 125 -22.75 2.65 1.68
N ALA A 126 -23.51 1.58 1.43
CA ALA A 126 -22.97 0.34 0.86
C ALA A 126 -22.53 0.54 -0.61
N LEU A 127 -23.31 1.27 -1.40
CA LEU A 127 -22.96 1.60 -2.79
C LEU A 127 -21.74 2.53 -2.85
N MET A 128 -21.65 3.52 -1.97
CA MET A 128 -20.48 4.39 -1.84
C MET A 128 -19.23 3.59 -1.45
N GLN A 129 -19.35 2.66 -0.51
CA GLN A 129 -18.27 1.76 -0.10
C GLN A 129 -17.79 0.87 -1.26
N LEU A 130 -18.72 0.31 -2.03
CA LEU A 130 -18.39 -0.49 -3.21
C LEU A 130 -17.59 0.34 -4.23
N SER A 131 -18.01 1.57 -4.46
CA SER A 131 -17.32 2.52 -5.35
C SER A 131 -15.89 2.81 -4.87
N ILE A 132 -15.68 3.09 -3.58
CA ILE A 132 -14.35 3.32 -3.00
C ILE A 132 -13.44 2.11 -3.24
N ASN A 133 -13.93 0.91 -2.97
CA ASN A 133 -13.18 -0.33 -3.19
C ASN A 133 -12.81 -0.53 -4.66
N THR A 134 -13.73 -0.19 -5.57
CA THR A 134 -13.52 -0.26 -7.02
C THR A 134 -12.46 0.72 -7.50
N LEU A 135 -12.39 1.92 -6.92
CA LEU A 135 -11.44 2.96 -7.30
C LEU A 135 -10.00 2.71 -6.81
N HIS A 136 -9.81 1.91 -5.77
CA HIS A 136 -8.47 1.66 -5.18
C HIS A 136 -7.41 1.23 -6.21
N PRO A 137 -7.59 0.23 -7.08
CA PRO A 137 -6.58 -0.17 -8.06
C PRO A 137 -6.26 0.93 -9.08
N TYR A 138 -7.18 1.84 -9.35
CA TYR A 138 -6.96 2.98 -10.23
C TYR A 138 -6.13 4.08 -9.56
N PHE A 139 -6.30 4.29 -8.25
CA PHE A 139 -5.39 5.14 -7.49
C PHE A 139 -3.98 4.55 -7.45
N VAL A 140 -3.81 3.25 -7.35
CA VAL A 140 -2.50 2.60 -7.49
C VAL A 140 -1.90 2.88 -8.87
N ARG A 141 -2.67 2.71 -9.94
CA ARG A 141 -2.21 3.01 -11.31
C ARG A 141 -1.81 4.47 -11.48
N LEU A 142 -2.60 5.41 -10.98
CA LEU A 142 -2.30 6.85 -11.01
C LEU A 142 -1.04 7.19 -10.22
N ALA A 143 -0.86 6.58 -9.04
CA ALA A 143 0.35 6.75 -8.24
C ALA A 143 1.60 6.20 -8.96
N LEU A 144 1.49 5.05 -9.61
CA LEU A 144 2.58 4.49 -10.42
C LEU A 144 2.94 5.37 -11.61
N LEU A 145 1.94 5.99 -12.26
CA LEU A 145 2.19 6.98 -13.32
C LEU A 145 2.96 8.20 -12.79
N GLY A 146 2.58 8.72 -11.61
CA GLY A 146 3.29 9.83 -10.97
C GLY A 146 4.70 9.46 -10.52
N PHE A 147 4.94 8.22 -10.13
CA PHE A 147 6.23 7.72 -9.64
C PHE A 147 7.18 7.28 -10.76
N ALA A 148 6.79 7.39 -12.02
CA ALA A 148 7.64 7.09 -13.17
C ALA A 148 8.85 8.04 -13.27
N ASP A 149 9.88 7.65 -14.04
CA ASP A 149 11.08 8.46 -14.22
C ASP A 149 10.82 9.75 -15.02
N THR A 150 9.75 9.77 -15.80
CA THR A 150 9.30 10.94 -16.56
C THR A 150 7.92 11.37 -16.10
N LEU A 151 7.66 12.69 -16.11
CA LEU A 151 6.34 13.22 -15.81
C LEU A 151 5.30 12.61 -16.76
N PRO A 152 4.21 12.03 -16.24
CA PRO A 152 3.19 11.41 -17.08
C PRO A 152 2.53 12.45 -18.00
N SER A 153 2.19 12.02 -19.21
CA SER A 153 1.47 12.89 -20.14
C SER A 153 0.04 13.17 -19.65
N HIS A 154 -0.49 14.31 -20.03
CA HIS A 154 -1.90 14.65 -19.82
C HIS A 154 -2.87 13.54 -20.29
N THR A 155 -2.55 12.93 -21.42
CA THR A 155 -3.33 11.82 -22.00
C THR A 155 -3.31 10.59 -21.08
N SER A 156 -2.13 10.19 -20.58
CA SER A 156 -2.01 9.00 -19.72
C SER A 156 -2.82 9.14 -18.43
N ILE A 157 -2.79 10.33 -17.80
CA ILE A 157 -3.55 10.62 -16.59
C ILE A 157 -5.04 10.60 -16.88
N ARG A 158 -5.46 11.28 -17.97
CA ARG A 158 -6.86 11.35 -18.40
C ARG A 158 -7.42 9.97 -18.71
N ASP A 159 -6.70 9.16 -19.45
CA ASP A 159 -7.16 7.84 -19.87
C ASP A 159 -7.32 6.89 -18.65
N ALA A 160 -6.38 6.95 -17.70
CA ALA A 160 -6.51 6.23 -16.42
C ALA A 160 -7.75 6.71 -15.62
N GLY A 161 -8.04 8.02 -15.62
CA GLY A 161 -9.23 8.58 -14.98
C GLY A 161 -10.53 8.14 -15.65
N ILE A 162 -10.57 8.09 -16.98
CA ILE A 162 -11.74 7.62 -17.74
C ILE A 162 -12.02 6.14 -17.47
N GLU A 163 -10.97 5.31 -17.43
CA GLU A 163 -11.13 3.88 -17.11
C GLU A 163 -11.63 3.69 -15.66
N ALA A 164 -11.13 4.48 -14.71
CA ALA A 164 -11.58 4.47 -13.33
C ALA A 164 -13.06 4.88 -13.21
N GLU A 165 -13.48 5.96 -13.90
CA GLU A 165 -14.87 6.40 -13.94
C GLU A 165 -15.78 5.32 -14.52
N LYS A 166 -15.37 4.69 -15.63
CA LYS A 166 -16.10 3.59 -16.25
C LYS A 166 -16.28 2.43 -15.28
N ALA A 167 -15.22 1.98 -14.63
CA ALA A 167 -15.29 0.89 -13.65
C ALA A 167 -16.19 1.23 -12.46
N MET A 168 -16.13 2.48 -11.96
CA MET A 168 -17.01 2.97 -10.91
C MET A 168 -18.49 2.89 -11.37
N LEU A 169 -18.82 3.40 -12.54
CA LEU A 169 -20.18 3.38 -13.07
C LEU A 169 -20.68 1.95 -13.30
N GLU A 170 -19.83 1.05 -13.80
CA GLU A 170 -20.18 -0.37 -13.96
C GLU A 170 -20.47 -1.03 -12.59
N ALA A 171 -19.64 -0.79 -11.60
CA ALA A 171 -19.83 -1.36 -10.26
C ALA A 171 -21.06 -0.80 -9.54
N THR A 172 -21.43 0.45 -9.81
CA THR A 172 -22.54 1.15 -9.16
C THR A 172 -23.84 1.19 -10.01
N ASN A 173 -23.95 0.33 -11.04
CA ASN A 173 -25.10 0.29 -11.95
C ASN A 173 -25.43 1.66 -12.58
N GLY A 174 -24.42 2.43 -12.95
CA GLY A 174 -24.55 3.73 -13.59
C GLY A 174 -24.71 4.91 -12.63
N VAL A 175 -24.71 4.68 -11.33
CA VAL A 175 -24.81 5.76 -10.33
C VAL A 175 -23.46 6.47 -10.19
N ASN A 176 -23.47 7.79 -10.35
CA ASN A 176 -22.29 8.62 -10.18
C ASN A 176 -22.01 8.90 -8.71
N THR A 177 -21.21 8.07 -8.07
CA THR A 177 -20.88 8.19 -6.64
C THR A 177 -19.69 9.10 -6.36
N HIS A 178 -18.58 8.94 -7.10
CA HIS A 178 -17.29 9.59 -6.76
C HIS A 178 -16.60 10.29 -7.95
N LYS A 179 -17.28 10.64 -9.03
CA LYS A 179 -16.63 11.24 -10.22
C LYS A 179 -15.83 12.50 -9.89
N GLY A 180 -16.38 13.43 -9.11
CA GLY A 180 -15.70 14.64 -8.69
C GLY A 180 -14.49 14.35 -7.79
N ALA A 181 -14.68 13.45 -6.83
CA ALA A 181 -13.61 12.99 -5.94
C ALA A 181 -12.50 12.26 -6.73
N LEU A 182 -12.86 11.39 -7.66
CA LEU A 182 -11.91 10.71 -8.54
C LEU A 182 -11.03 11.69 -9.31
N PHE A 183 -11.60 12.76 -9.87
CA PHE A 183 -10.83 13.75 -10.59
C PHE A 183 -9.83 14.48 -9.68
N SER A 184 -10.28 15.03 -8.57
CA SER A 184 -9.44 15.81 -7.66
C SER A 184 -8.41 14.95 -6.94
N MET A 185 -8.83 13.80 -6.38
CA MET A 185 -7.95 12.85 -5.70
C MET A 185 -6.97 12.19 -6.66
N GLY A 186 -7.40 11.88 -7.89
CA GLY A 186 -6.53 11.31 -8.91
C GLY A 186 -5.36 12.21 -9.25
N LEU A 187 -5.60 13.51 -9.44
CA LEU A 187 -4.53 14.49 -9.65
C LEU A 187 -3.63 14.64 -8.43
N ALA A 188 -4.20 14.66 -7.23
CA ALA A 188 -3.42 14.74 -5.99
C ALA A 188 -2.52 13.51 -5.80
N VAL A 189 -3.01 12.31 -6.12
CA VAL A 189 -2.25 11.06 -6.07
C VAL A 189 -1.07 11.08 -7.03
N VAL A 190 -1.27 11.52 -8.29
CA VAL A 190 -0.19 11.67 -9.27
C VAL A 190 0.86 12.65 -8.78
N ALA A 191 0.43 13.82 -8.30
CA ALA A 191 1.35 14.87 -7.83
C ALA A 191 2.15 14.41 -6.61
N ALA A 192 1.49 13.80 -5.62
CA ALA A 192 2.16 13.28 -4.43
C ALA A 192 3.19 12.21 -4.78
N ALA A 193 2.86 11.27 -5.66
CA ALA A 193 3.77 10.23 -6.09
C ALA A 193 4.98 10.81 -6.87
N TYR A 194 4.77 11.82 -7.69
CA TYR A 194 5.84 12.51 -8.40
C TYR A 194 6.81 13.22 -7.45
N GLU A 195 6.32 13.91 -6.43
CA GLU A 195 7.16 14.56 -5.43
C GLU A 195 7.93 13.54 -4.57
N GLU A 196 7.32 12.39 -4.26
CA GLU A 196 8.03 11.31 -3.56
C GLU A 196 9.16 10.72 -4.42
N LYS A 197 8.95 10.55 -5.73
CA LYS A 197 10.00 10.11 -6.66
C LYS A 197 11.18 11.07 -6.68
N LYS A 198 10.92 12.37 -6.80
CA LYS A 198 11.97 13.40 -6.76
C LYS A 198 12.75 13.38 -5.44
N THR A 199 12.04 13.24 -4.33
CA THR A 199 12.66 13.19 -3.00
C THR A 199 13.57 11.97 -2.86
N ALA A 200 13.16 10.81 -3.38
CA ALA A 200 13.97 9.59 -3.38
C ALA A 200 15.24 9.75 -4.25
N ALA A 201 15.11 10.28 -5.47
CA ALA A 201 16.23 10.51 -6.38
C ALA A 201 17.28 11.45 -5.77
N ASN A 202 16.86 12.57 -5.19
CA ASN A 202 17.76 13.52 -4.53
C ASN A 202 18.52 12.91 -3.34
N LYS A 203 17.93 11.94 -2.63
CA LYS A 203 18.62 11.24 -1.54
C LYS A 203 19.69 10.29 -2.05
N GLU A 204 19.44 9.60 -3.15
CA GLU A 204 20.40 8.69 -3.77
C GLU A 204 21.62 9.44 -4.31
N GLU A 205 21.40 10.59 -4.97
CA GLU A 205 22.50 11.44 -5.47
C GLU A 205 23.39 11.94 -4.33
N ARG A 206 22.79 12.48 -3.26
CA ARG A 206 23.54 12.94 -2.09
C ARG A 206 24.28 11.82 -1.35
N GLY A 207 23.74 10.59 -1.41
CA GLY A 207 24.41 9.41 -0.88
C GLY A 207 25.69 9.10 -1.64
N LYS A 208 25.63 9.09 -2.98
CA LYS A 208 26.78 8.85 -3.86
C LYS A 208 27.88 9.90 -3.72
N GLU A 209 27.53 11.20 -3.70
CA GLU A 209 28.48 12.29 -3.50
C GLU A 209 29.23 12.18 -2.16
N ARG A 210 28.58 11.69 -1.10
CA ARG A 210 29.24 11.47 0.19
C ARG A 210 30.20 10.29 0.14
N GLU A 211 29.86 9.19 -0.52
CA GLU A 211 30.74 8.03 -0.67
C GLU A 211 31.97 8.36 -1.52
N GLU A 212 31.82 9.11 -2.61
CA GLU A 212 32.92 9.55 -3.46
C GLU A 212 33.84 10.55 -2.75
N GLY A 213 33.29 11.44 -1.90
CA GLY A 213 34.07 12.40 -1.12
C GLY A 213 34.87 11.77 0.05
N TYR A 214 34.59 10.51 0.43
CA TYR A 214 35.40 9.76 1.40
C TYR A 214 36.54 8.96 0.77
N LEU A 215 36.53 8.82 -0.56
CA LEU A 215 37.55 8.08 -1.33
C LEU A 215 38.60 8.97 -1.99
N SER A 216 38.47 10.29 -1.90
CA SER A 216 39.40 11.31 -2.36
C SER A 216 40.17 11.91 -1.19
#